data_56bc487f4c4917e3b00a70f4340acd46
#
_entry.id   56bc487f4c4917e3b00a70f4340acd46
#
_cell.length_a   1.000
_cell.length_b   1.000
_cell.length_c   1.000
_cell.angle_alpha   90.00
_cell.angle_beta   90.00
_cell.angle_gamma   90.00
#
_symmetry.space_group_name_H-M   'P 1'
#
loop_
_entity.id
_entity.type
_entity.pdbx_description
1 polymer ?
#
loop_
_entity_poly.entity_id
_entity_poly.type
_entity_poly.pdbx_seq_one_letter_code
_entity_poly.pdbx_strand_id
1 'polypeptide(L)'
;MSTRQDLFSQRYCKELMKLRSHVTPMPFSMVEQIIQDTYGDLFHEEFESIDEICLGSASIAQVHAATLKTKERVVLKVQRPNIYEWMERDVALLRKAVKILNLSDIVSSVVDLDMVIDEFWYTAKQEMDFTNEAQFAKRFKNEYKDCKFIDAPKIYDEYTRKNILVMEYVEGVEITDSKKLDELGYDRSEIADKLAFNYISQIIENGFFHADPHSGNLRIRDNQTVWIDF
;
A
#
# COMPACT_ATOMS: atom_id res chain seq x y z
N MET A 1 -9.60 0.08 -12.54
CA MET A 1 -10.51 -0.51 -13.58
C MET A 1 -11.51 -1.50 -13.01
N SER A 2 -11.15 -2.38 -12.08
CA SER A 2 -12.07 -3.39 -11.50
C SER A 2 -13.27 -2.83 -10.73
N THR A 3 -13.20 -1.57 -10.30
CA THR A 3 -14.25 -0.86 -9.55
C THR A 3 -15.19 -0.01 -10.43
N ARG A 4 -14.85 0.17 -11.72
CA ARG A 4 -15.60 1.00 -12.66
C ARG A 4 -16.70 0.16 -13.35
N GLN A 5 -17.74 -0.22 -12.58
CA GLN A 5 -18.90 -0.95 -13.11
C GLN A 5 -19.77 -0.12 -14.06
N ASP A 6 -19.55 1.18 -14.10
CA ASP A 6 -20.14 2.12 -15.05
C ASP A 6 -19.52 2.02 -16.46
N LEU A 7 -18.26 1.58 -16.58
CA LEU A 7 -17.54 1.46 -17.85
C LEU A 7 -17.43 0.01 -18.36
N PHE A 8 -17.48 -0.98 -17.48
CA PHE A 8 -17.29 -2.38 -17.82
C PHE A 8 -18.42 -3.25 -17.30
N SER A 9 -18.74 -4.32 -18.04
CA SER A 9 -19.77 -5.27 -17.59
C SER A 9 -19.35 -5.94 -16.28
N GLN A 10 -20.33 -6.30 -15.43
CA GLN A 10 -20.08 -6.98 -14.15
C GLN A 10 -19.20 -8.23 -14.27
N ARG A 11 -19.28 -8.93 -15.41
CA ARG A 11 -18.46 -10.12 -15.68
C ARG A 11 -16.98 -9.75 -15.77
N TYR A 12 -16.64 -8.71 -16.53
CA TYR A 12 -15.25 -8.22 -16.63
C TYR A 12 -14.75 -7.67 -15.29
N CYS A 13 -15.57 -6.91 -14.58
CA CYS A 13 -15.20 -6.41 -13.26
C CYS A 13 -14.90 -7.55 -12.27
N LYS A 14 -15.68 -8.63 -12.27
CA LYS A 14 -15.44 -9.81 -11.44
C LYS A 14 -14.13 -10.52 -11.80
N GLU A 15 -13.80 -10.67 -13.07
CA GLU A 15 -12.51 -11.27 -13.47
C GLU A 15 -11.32 -10.37 -13.14
N LEU A 16 -11.45 -9.06 -13.32
CA LEU A 16 -10.41 -8.10 -12.94
C LEU A 16 -10.22 -8.02 -11.41
N MET A 17 -11.29 -8.19 -10.63
CA MET A 17 -11.17 -8.28 -9.17
C MET A 17 -10.33 -9.49 -8.72
N LYS A 18 -10.42 -10.62 -9.41
CA LYS A 18 -9.59 -11.80 -9.10
C LYS A 18 -8.08 -11.52 -9.25
N LEU A 19 -7.70 -10.65 -10.18
CA LEU A 19 -6.30 -10.25 -10.37
C LEU A 19 -5.76 -9.37 -9.22
N ARG A 20 -6.65 -8.71 -8.47
CA ARG A 20 -6.25 -7.85 -7.33
C ARG A 20 -6.16 -8.62 -6.01
N SER A 21 -6.92 -9.69 -5.85
CA SER A 21 -7.26 -10.23 -4.53
C SER A 21 -6.57 -11.55 -4.15
N HIS A 22 -5.76 -12.17 -5.03
CA HIS A 22 -5.25 -13.51 -4.77
C HIS A 22 -3.78 -13.71 -5.16
N VAL A 23 -2.91 -12.92 -4.54
CA VAL A 23 -1.51 -13.32 -4.52
C VAL A 23 -1.34 -14.34 -3.40
N THR A 24 -0.91 -15.55 -3.74
CA THR A 24 -0.67 -16.60 -2.73
C THR A 24 0.32 -16.09 -1.68
N PRO A 25 -0.03 -16.15 -0.40
CA PRO A 25 0.89 -15.76 0.65
C PRO A 25 2.20 -16.55 0.59
N MET A 26 3.29 -15.89 0.95
CA MET A 26 4.56 -16.57 1.21
C MET A 26 4.39 -17.50 2.42
N PRO A 27 5.03 -18.67 2.43
CA PRO A 27 5.16 -19.46 3.64
C PRO A 27 5.77 -18.64 4.77
N PHE A 28 5.25 -18.76 5.99
CA PHE A 28 5.75 -17.99 7.13
C PHE A 28 7.24 -18.19 7.37
N SER A 29 7.77 -19.38 7.15
CA SER A 29 9.21 -19.67 7.22
C SER A 29 10.08 -18.81 6.29
N MET A 30 9.53 -18.39 5.14
CA MET A 30 10.21 -17.47 4.24
C MET A 30 10.18 -16.03 4.79
N VAL A 31 9.09 -15.64 5.42
CA VAL A 31 8.97 -14.35 6.11
C VAL A 31 9.97 -14.25 7.25
N GLU A 32 10.05 -15.31 8.08
CA GLU A 32 11.04 -15.41 9.16
C GLU A 32 12.47 -15.30 8.65
N GLN A 33 12.79 -15.97 7.53
CA GLN A 33 14.12 -15.90 6.92
C GLN A 33 14.46 -14.46 6.50
N ILE A 34 13.53 -13.75 5.84
CA ILE A 34 13.74 -12.35 5.41
C ILE A 34 13.95 -11.45 6.63
N ILE A 35 13.17 -11.64 7.69
CA ILE A 35 13.30 -10.90 8.95
C ILE A 35 14.66 -11.18 9.59
N GLN A 36 15.05 -12.45 9.67
CA GLN A 36 16.35 -12.83 10.22
C GLN A 36 17.52 -12.28 9.41
N ASP A 37 17.43 -12.32 8.08
CA ASP A 37 18.46 -11.78 7.18
C ASP A 37 18.57 -10.25 7.29
N THR A 38 17.45 -9.57 7.63
CA THR A 38 17.39 -8.10 7.71
C THR A 38 17.83 -7.58 9.07
N TYR A 39 17.44 -8.22 10.15
CA TYR A 39 17.63 -7.73 11.52
C TYR A 39 18.63 -8.56 12.33
N GLY A 40 18.86 -9.83 11.98
CA GLY A 40 19.68 -10.71 12.82
C GLY A 40 19.10 -10.81 14.25
N ASP A 41 19.98 -10.68 15.24
CA ASP A 41 19.61 -10.78 16.65
C ASP A 41 18.69 -9.63 17.14
N LEU A 42 18.76 -8.46 16.49
CA LEU A 42 17.92 -7.29 16.81
C LEU A 42 16.43 -7.64 16.82
N PHE A 43 15.98 -8.56 15.94
CA PHE A 43 14.57 -8.96 15.92
C PHE A 43 14.14 -9.56 17.27
N HIS A 44 14.94 -10.46 17.83
CA HIS A 44 14.63 -11.10 19.11
C HIS A 44 14.78 -10.18 20.31
N GLU A 45 15.58 -9.13 20.19
CA GLU A 45 15.77 -8.12 21.23
C GLU A 45 14.56 -7.15 21.30
N GLU A 46 14.01 -6.76 20.17
CA GLU A 46 13.03 -5.68 20.06
C GLU A 46 11.60 -6.20 19.85
N PHE A 47 11.42 -7.35 19.21
CA PHE A 47 10.10 -7.91 18.94
C PHE A 47 9.78 -9.05 19.92
N GLU A 48 8.55 -9.03 20.47
CA GLU A 48 8.05 -10.08 21.34
C GLU A 48 7.46 -11.26 20.52
N SER A 49 6.71 -10.93 19.49
CA SER A 49 6.06 -11.91 18.61
C SER A 49 5.72 -11.32 17.26
N ILE A 50 5.53 -12.21 16.29
CA ILE A 50 4.94 -11.93 14.98
C ILE A 50 3.83 -12.95 14.71
N ASP A 51 2.70 -12.49 14.18
CA ASP A 51 1.57 -13.35 13.83
C ASP A 51 1.91 -14.11 12.54
N GLU A 52 1.79 -15.45 12.56
CA GLU A 52 2.06 -16.30 11.40
C GLU A 52 1.06 -16.06 10.26
N ILE A 53 -0.20 -15.74 10.62
CA ILE A 53 -1.25 -15.45 9.65
C ILE A 53 -1.10 -14.01 9.18
N CYS A 54 -0.87 -13.85 7.87
CA CYS A 54 -0.74 -12.51 7.29
C CYS A 54 -2.08 -11.77 7.30
N LEU A 55 -2.00 -10.46 7.50
CA LEU A 55 -3.14 -9.53 7.38
C LEU A 55 -3.51 -9.30 5.91
N GLY A 56 -2.53 -9.37 5.01
CA GLY A 56 -2.71 -9.18 3.59
C GLY A 56 -1.50 -9.65 2.79
N SER A 57 -1.71 -9.94 1.51
CA SER A 57 -0.66 -10.38 0.59
C SER A 57 -0.87 -9.72 -0.77
N ALA A 58 0.14 -8.97 -1.21
CA ALA A 58 0.17 -8.24 -2.48
C ALA A 58 1.30 -8.76 -3.39
N SER A 59 1.43 -8.19 -4.58
CA SER A 59 2.46 -8.58 -5.56
C SER A 59 3.87 -8.35 -5.05
N ILE A 60 4.10 -7.24 -4.34
CA ILE A 60 5.42 -6.81 -3.89
C ILE A 60 5.71 -7.30 -2.46
N ALA A 61 4.68 -7.38 -1.61
CA ALA A 61 4.85 -7.57 -0.18
C ALA A 61 3.76 -8.43 0.47
N GLN A 62 4.04 -8.84 1.69
CA GLN A 62 3.10 -9.48 2.61
C GLN A 62 3.13 -8.74 3.94
N VAL A 63 1.96 -8.62 4.57
CA VAL A 63 1.76 -7.81 5.77
C VAL A 63 1.43 -8.70 6.95
N HIS A 64 2.17 -8.57 8.05
CA HIS A 64 1.97 -9.30 9.30
C HIS A 64 1.78 -8.36 10.47
N ALA A 65 0.93 -8.74 11.43
CA ALA A 65 0.92 -8.08 12.72
C ALA A 65 2.07 -8.60 13.59
N ALA A 66 2.59 -7.73 14.43
CA ALA A 66 3.61 -8.09 15.41
C ALA A 66 3.44 -7.27 16.69
N THR A 67 4.13 -7.69 17.74
CA THR A 67 4.15 -6.97 19.02
C THR A 67 5.60 -6.68 19.39
N LEU A 68 5.89 -5.43 19.69
CA LEU A 68 7.19 -5.02 20.21
C LEU A 68 7.35 -5.43 21.68
N LYS A 69 8.59 -5.50 22.19
CA LYS A 69 8.86 -5.69 23.62
C LYS A 69 8.23 -4.59 24.49
N THR A 70 8.04 -3.40 23.92
CA THR A 70 7.32 -2.28 24.56
C THR A 70 5.81 -2.51 24.68
N LYS A 71 5.29 -3.63 24.14
CA LYS A 71 3.86 -3.99 24.07
C LYS A 71 3.06 -3.20 23.02
N GLU A 72 3.68 -2.36 22.26
CA GLU A 72 3.04 -1.71 21.12
C GLU A 72 2.75 -2.73 20.01
N ARG A 73 1.54 -2.69 19.45
CA ARG A 73 1.19 -3.48 18.27
C ARG A 73 1.63 -2.75 17.01
N VAL A 74 2.33 -3.47 16.15
CA VAL A 74 2.85 -2.95 14.90
C VAL A 74 2.47 -3.84 13.72
N VAL A 75 2.64 -3.30 12.54
CA VAL A 75 2.52 -4.02 11.26
C VAL A 75 3.90 -4.08 10.62
N LEU A 76 4.29 -5.26 10.18
CA LEU A 76 5.46 -5.49 9.33
C LEU A 76 4.99 -5.75 7.90
N LYS A 77 5.33 -4.85 6.98
CA LYS A 77 5.18 -5.04 5.53
C LYS A 77 6.51 -5.60 5.02
N VAL A 78 6.53 -6.89 4.69
CA VAL A 78 7.73 -7.65 4.33
C VAL A 78 7.76 -7.85 2.83
N GLN A 79 8.81 -7.39 2.18
CA GLN A 79 8.98 -7.50 0.73
C GLN A 79 9.18 -8.95 0.30
N ARG A 80 8.63 -9.31 -0.85
CA ARG A 80 8.88 -10.63 -1.46
C ARG A 80 10.33 -10.74 -1.94
N PRO A 81 10.97 -11.89 -1.77
CA PRO A 81 12.35 -12.08 -2.23
C PRO A 81 12.41 -12.00 -3.76
N ASN A 82 13.54 -11.52 -4.27
CA ASN A 82 13.83 -11.40 -5.70
C ASN A 82 12.82 -10.58 -6.52
N ILE A 83 12.04 -9.71 -5.87
CA ILE A 83 11.01 -8.92 -6.56
C ILE A 83 11.64 -7.97 -7.59
N TYR A 84 12.82 -7.42 -7.29
CA TYR A 84 13.55 -6.54 -8.19
C TYR A 84 13.92 -7.25 -9.50
N GLU A 85 14.50 -8.45 -9.40
CA GLU A 85 14.93 -9.25 -10.54
C GLU A 85 13.74 -9.73 -11.39
N TRP A 86 12.62 -10.05 -10.73
CA TRP A 86 11.41 -10.41 -11.45
C TRP A 86 10.84 -9.23 -12.23
N MET A 87 10.69 -8.08 -11.57
CA MET A 87 10.19 -6.85 -12.22
C MET A 87 11.12 -6.40 -13.37
N GLU A 88 12.44 -6.48 -13.19
CA GLU A 88 13.41 -6.15 -14.25
C GLU A 88 13.23 -7.05 -15.47
N ARG A 89 13.03 -8.35 -15.28
CA ARG A 89 12.74 -9.30 -16.36
C ARG A 89 11.43 -8.99 -17.08
N ASP A 90 10.38 -8.68 -16.30
CA ASP A 90 9.07 -8.34 -16.86
C ASP A 90 9.14 -7.06 -17.70
N VAL A 91 9.83 -6.03 -17.24
CA VAL A 91 10.08 -4.80 -17.98
C VAL A 91 10.86 -5.09 -19.26
N ALA A 92 11.89 -5.94 -19.19
CA ALA A 92 12.67 -6.33 -20.37
C ALA A 92 11.80 -7.08 -21.41
N LEU A 93 10.86 -7.93 -20.94
CA LEU A 93 9.90 -8.63 -21.80
C LEU A 93 8.91 -7.64 -22.44
N LEU A 94 8.40 -6.66 -21.69
CA LEU A 94 7.53 -5.61 -22.22
C LEU A 94 8.21 -4.82 -23.33
N ARG A 95 9.47 -4.39 -23.13
CA ARG A 95 10.24 -3.70 -24.15
C ARG A 95 10.42 -4.55 -25.42
N LYS A 96 10.70 -5.85 -25.27
CA LYS A 96 10.79 -6.78 -26.41
C LYS A 96 9.45 -6.91 -27.15
N ALA A 97 8.35 -7.03 -26.42
CA ALA A 97 7.02 -7.15 -26.98
C ALA A 97 6.64 -5.90 -27.79
N VAL A 98 6.90 -4.70 -27.26
CA VAL A 98 6.67 -3.43 -27.98
C VAL A 98 7.42 -3.40 -29.31
N LYS A 99 8.70 -3.81 -29.32
CA LYS A 99 9.52 -3.85 -30.55
C LYS A 99 9.03 -4.89 -31.57
N ILE A 100 8.69 -6.11 -31.13
CA ILE A 100 8.24 -7.20 -31.99
C ILE A 100 6.90 -6.88 -32.65
N LEU A 101 5.99 -6.28 -31.90
CA LEU A 101 4.64 -5.97 -32.37
C LEU A 101 4.58 -4.69 -33.20
N ASN A 102 5.70 -4.00 -33.41
CA ASN A 102 5.77 -2.69 -34.09
C ASN A 102 4.74 -1.69 -33.56
N LEU A 103 4.37 -1.83 -32.29
CA LEU A 103 3.38 -0.96 -31.64
C LEU A 103 3.84 0.49 -31.61
N SER A 104 5.16 0.73 -31.72
CA SER A 104 5.72 2.07 -31.84
C SER A 104 5.21 2.79 -33.08
N ASP A 105 5.11 2.13 -34.23
CA ASP A 105 4.71 2.76 -35.49
C ASP A 105 3.20 3.04 -35.59
N ILE A 106 2.40 2.23 -34.88
CA ILE A 106 0.93 2.36 -34.85
C ILE A 106 0.48 3.39 -33.81
N VAL A 107 1.18 3.44 -32.66
CA VAL A 107 0.78 4.23 -31.47
C VAL A 107 1.65 5.48 -31.31
N SER A 108 2.83 5.54 -31.94
CA SER A 108 3.83 6.61 -31.76
C SER A 108 3.36 8.02 -32.14
N SER A 109 2.26 8.11 -32.90
CA SER A 109 1.64 9.40 -33.18
C SER A 109 0.96 10.04 -31.97
N VAL A 110 0.76 9.28 -30.88
CA VAL A 110 0.00 9.73 -29.69
C VAL A 110 0.77 9.49 -28.37
N VAL A 111 1.50 8.36 -28.24
CA VAL A 111 2.18 7.97 -27.00
C VAL A 111 3.51 7.30 -27.29
N ASP A 112 4.58 7.77 -26.64
CA ASP A 112 5.88 7.10 -26.62
C ASP A 112 5.84 5.94 -25.62
N LEU A 113 5.73 4.71 -26.11
CA LEU A 113 5.65 3.50 -25.29
C LEU A 113 6.94 3.22 -24.52
N ASP A 114 8.10 3.59 -25.07
CA ASP A 114 9.38 3.43 -24.36
C ASP A 114 9.42 4.36 -23.15
N MET A 115 8.97 5.61 -23.30
CA MET A 115 8.84 6.55 -22.18
C MET A 115 7.87 6.03 -21.10
N VAL A 116 6.74 5.45 -21.49
CA VAL A 116 5.78 4.86 -20.54
C VAL A 116 6.40 3.69 -19.76
N ILE A 117 7.17 2.82 -20.45
CA ILE A 117 7.85 1.70 -19.79
C ILE A 117 8.97 2.20 -18.86
N ASP A 118 9.68 3.26 -19.25
CA ASP A 118 10.72 3.86 -18.42
C ASP A 118 10.14 4.46 -17.15
N GLU A 119 9.03 5.19 -17.25
CA GLU A 119 8.32 5.76 -16.11
C GLU A 119 7.75 4.67 -15.21
N PHE A 120 7.13 3.63 -15.79
CA PHE A 120 6.67 2.47 -15.03
C PHE A 120 7.81 1.82 -14.25
N TRP A 121 8.97 1.60 -14.89
CA TRP A 121 10.13 1.02 -14.22
C TRP A 121 10.69 1.92 -13.12
N TYR A 122 10.70 3.22 -13.36
CA TYR A 122 11.11 4.19 -12.35
C TYR A 122 10.21 4.12 -11.13
N THR A 123 8.89 4.18 -11.32
CA THR A 123 7.89 4.10 -10.25
C THR A 123 7.98 2.77 -9.51
N ALA A 124 8.06 1.65 -10.22
CA ALA A 124 8.19 0.32 -9.62
C ALA A 124 9.43 0.23 -8.70
N LYS A 125 10.55 0.84 -9.09
CA LYS A 125 11.75 0.90 -8.23
C LYS A 125 11.53 1.73 -6.96
N GLN A 126 10.74 2.80 -7.04
CA GLN A 126 10.42 3.60 -5.85
C GLN A 126 9.54 2.82 -4.88
N GLU A 127 8.54 2.08 -5.39
CA GLU A 127 7.67 1.23 -4.57
C GLU A 127 8.39 0.02 -3.95
N MET A 128 9.47 -0.44 -4.54
CA MET A 128 10.31 -1.51 -3.97
C MET A 128 11.26 -1.03 -2.86
N ASP A 129 11.35 0.26 -2.59
CA ASP A 129 12.10 0.80 -1.44
C ASP A 129 11.12 1.35 -0.39
N PHE A 130 10.80 0.56 0.61
CA PHE A 130 9.83 0.91 1.64
C PHE A 130 10.23 2.11 2.50
N THR A 131 11.48 2.57 2.41
CA THR A 131 11.86 3.84 3.05
C THR A 131 11.17 5.05 2.41
N ASN A 132 10.77 4.94 1.13
CA ASN A 132 9.99 5.99 0.46
C ASN A 132 8.56 6.04 1.04
N GLU A 133 7.89 4.90 1.16
CA GLU A 133 6.56 4.80 1.77
C GLU A 133 6.59 5.35 3.21
N ALA A 134 7.61 4.98 3.98
CA ALA A 134 7.82 5.51 5.32
C ALA A 134 7.94 7.05 5.34
N GLN A 135 8.68 7.63 4.39
CA GLN A 135 8.83 9.08 4.27
C GLN A 135 7.52 9.76 3.88
N PHE A 136 6.75 9.18 2.95
CA PHE A 136 5.47 9.72 2.53
C PHE A 136 4.44 9.67 3.66
N ALA A 137 4.33 8.57 4.39
CA ALA A 137 3.46 8.46 5.56
C ALA A 137 3.81 9.51 6.64
N LYS A 138 5.09 9.69 6.95
CA LYS A 138 5.55 10.71 7.92
C LYS A 138 5.28 12.12 7.43
N ARG A 139 5.51 12.40 6.16
CA ARG A 139 5.20 13.69 5.56
C ARG A 139 3.71 13.98 5.70
N PHE A 140 2.86 13.04 5.30
CA PHE A 140 1.42 13.17 5.40
C PHE A 140 0.98 13.43 6.84
N LYS A 141 1.43 12.59 7.79
CA LYS A 141 1.12 12.76 9.21
C LYS A 141 1.53 14.13 9.74
N ASN A 142 2.68 14.65 9.32
CA ASN A 142 3.16 15.96 9.74
C ASN A 142 2.34 17.12 9.12
N GLU A 143 1.95 17.01 7.85
CA GLU A 143 1.11 18.00 7.17
C GLU A 143 -0.28 18.11 7.82
N TYR A 144 -0.82 16.99 8.30
CA TYR A 144 -2.15 16.93 8.91
C TYR A 144 -2.15 16.86 10.44
N LYS A 145 -1.01 17.10 11.11
CA LYS A 145 -0.89 17.01 12.59
C LYS A 145 -1.89 17.87 13.38
N ASP A 146 -2.32 18.99 12.80
CA ASP A 146 -3.29 19.92 13.42
C ASP A 146 -4.74 19.62 12.97
N CYS A 147 -4.94 18.65 12.09
CA CYS A 147 -6.25 18.25 11.59
C CYS A 147 -6.86 17.17 12.48
N LYS A 148 -7.99 17.47 13.12
CA LYS A 148 -8.62 16.57 14.10
C LYS A 148 -9.29 15.33 13.51
N PHE A 149 -9.51 15.29 12.20
CA PHE A 149 -10.28 14.22 11.54
C PHE A 149 -9.46 13.42 10.51
N ILE A 150 -8.15 13.68 10.43
CA ILE A 150 -7.22 12.97 9.54
C ILE A 150 -6.03 12.51 10.35
N ASP A 151 -5.56 11.29 10.08
CA ASP A 151 -4.32 10.76 10.63
C ASP A 151 -3.64 9.80 9.64
N ALA A 152 -2.43 9.38 9.96
CA ALA A 152 -1.68 8.33 9.32
C ALA A 152 -0.93 7.50 10.39
N PRO A 153 -0.55 6.25 10.11
CA PRO A 153 0.15 5.43 11.08
C PRO A 153 1.50 6.05 11.50
N LYS A 154 1.87 5.83 12.75
CA LYS A 154 3.23 6.10 13.22
C LYS A 154 4.19 5.16 12.51
N ILE A 155 5.29 5.67 11.99
CA ILE A 155 6.38 4.89 11.41
C ILE A 155 7.45 4.68 12.49
N TYR A 156 7.98 3.46 12.57
CA TYR A 156 9.08 3.08 13.45
C TYR A 156 10.37 3.06 12.61
N ASP A 157 11.03 4.22 12.49
CA ASP A 157 12.22 4.41 11.65
C ASP A 157 13.37 3.49 12.08
N GLU A 158 13.50 3.26 13.37
CA GLU A 158 14.54 2.40 13.96
C GLU A 158 14.47 0.96 13.45
N TYR A 159 13.25 0.51 13.08
CA TYR A 159 13.02 -0.84 12.55
C TYR A 159 12.76 -0.86 11.04
N THR A 160 12.48 0.27 10.41
CA THR A 160 12.20 0.32 8.96
C THR A 160 13.48 0.16 8.14
N ARG A 161 13.43 -0.68 7.11
CA ARG A 161 14.50 -0.95 6.15
C ARG A 161 13.91 -0.91 4.73
N LYS A 162 14.77 -1.00 3.69
CA LYS A 162 14.32 -1.00 2.29
C LYS A 162 13.29 -2.09 1.98
N ASN A 163 13.47 -3.25 2.58
CA ASN A 163 12.66 -4.46 2.34
C ASN A 163 11.66 -4.77 3.45
N ILE A 164 11.66 -4.02 4.55
CA ILE A 164 10.68 -4.17 5.65
C ILE A 164 10.29 -2.78 6.16
N LEU A 165 8.98 -2.49 6.09
CA LEU A 165 8.38 -1.32 6.73
C LEU A 165 7.74 -1.73 8.05
N VAL A 166 8.04 -0.98 9.10
CA VAL A 166 7.41 -1.16 10.41
C VAL A 166 6.60 0.08 10.76
N MET A 167 5.31 -0.12 10.96
CA MET A 167 4.37 0.96 11.26
C MET A 167 3.35 0.54 12.32
N GLU A 168 2.64 1.50 12.88
CA GLU A 168 1.56 1.32 13.84
C GLU A 168 0.50 0.35 13.27
N TYR A 169 0.07 -0.61 14.10
CA TYR A 169 -1.13 -1.38 13.82
C TYR A 169 -2.36 -0.49 14.04
N VAL A 170 -2.94 0.02 12.97
CA VAL A 170 -4.11 0.90 13.04
C VAL A 170 -5.35 0.07 13.38
N GLU A 171 -5.74 0.10 14.65
CA GLU A 171 -7.04 -0.43 15.08
C GLU A 171 -8.14 0.51 14.58
N GLY A 172 -9.04 0.00 13.75
CA GLY A 172 -10.11 0.82 13.18
C GLY A 172 -11.06 0.01 12.32
N VAL A 173 -12.16 0.63 11.95
CA VAL A 173 -13.18 0.04 11.08
C VAL A 173 -12.86 0.37 9.64
N GLU A 174 -12.97 -0.61 8.75
CA GLU A 174 -12.91 -0.34 7.30
C GLU A 174 -14.04 0.62 6.91
N ILE A 175 -13.71 1.63 6.11
CA ILE A 175 -14.70 2.62 5.68
C ILE A 175 -15.88 2.00 4.92
N THR A 176 -15.71 0.80 4.37
CA THR A 176 -16.75 0.04 3.65
C THR A 176 -17.65 -0.79 4.55
N ASP A 177 -17.24 -1.03 5.80
CA ASP A 177 -18.05 -1.77 6.78
C ASP A 177 -19.13 -0.87 7.39
N SER A 178 -20.11 -0.52 6.57
CA SER A 178 -21.22 0.35 6.97
C SER A 178 -21.96 -0.15 8.19
N LYS A 179 -22.09 -1.47 8.35
CA LYS A 179 -22.80 -2.06 9.49
C LYS A 179 -22.05 -1.79 10.79
N LYS A 180 -20.74 -2.03 10.81
CA LYS A 180 -19.91 -1.82 11.99
C LYS A 180 -19.78 -0.33 12.32
N LEU A 181 -19.71 0.54 11.30
CA LEU A 181 -19.73 1.99 11.49
C LEU A 181 -21.04 2.46 12.16
N ASP A 182 -22.19 1.96 11.68
CA ASP A 182 -23.51 2.29 12.27
C ASP A 182 -23.64 1.74 13.71
N GLU A 183 -23.18 0.50 13.97
CA GLU A 183 -23.17 -0.11 15.32
C GLU A 183 -22.33 0.68 16.33
N LEU A 184 -21.26 1.30 15.89
CA LEU A 184 -20.37 2.13 16.71
C LEU A 184 -20.82 3.60 16.79
N GLY A 185 -21.92 3.96 16.10
CA GLY A 185 -22.51 5.29 16.17
C GLY A 185 -21.80 6.34 15.31
N TYR A 186 -21.02 5.94 14.30
CA TYR A 186 -20.39 6.85 13.35
C TYR A 186 -21.40 7.41 12.35
N ASP A 187 -21.36 8.71 12.08
CA ASP A 187 -22.10 9.35 11.01
C ASP A 187 -21.36 9.18 9.68
N ARG A 188 -21.86 8.30 8.83
CA ARG A 188 -21.26 8.00 7.53
C ARG A 188 -21.32 9.18 6.55
N SER A 189 -22.31 10.06 6.68
CA SER A 189 -22.39 11.27 5.85
C SER A 189 -21.29 12.24 6.24
N GLU A 190 -21.09 12.45 7.54
CA GLU A 190 -20.00 13.28 8.06
C GLU A 190 -18.61 12.77 7.64
N ILE A 191 -18.41 11.42 7.73
CA ILE A 191 -17.17 10.78 7.27
C ILE A 191 -16.95 11.05 5.77
N ALA A 192 -17.98 10.88 4.93
CA ALA A 192 -17.87 11.08 3.50
C ALA A 192 -17.55 12.54 3.15
N ASP A 193 -18.19 13.49 3.80
CA ASP A 193 -17.95 14.93 3.60
C ASP A 193 -16.51 15.32 3.99
N LYS A 194 -16.05 14.86 5.15
CA LYS A 194 -14.69 15.09 5.64
C LYS A 194 -13.64 14.47 4.72
N LEU A 195 -13.89 13.24 4.27
CA LEU A 195 -12.99 12.55 3.35
C LEU A 195 -12.89 13.27 2.01
N ALA A 196 -14.04 13.64 1.42
CA ALA A 196 -14.08 14.35 0.14
C ALA A 196 -13.37 15.72 0.25
N PHE A 197 -13.66 16.48 1.31
CA PHE A 197 -12.98 17.75 1.56
C PHE A 197 -11.47 17.56 1.70
N ASN A 198 -11.04 16.63 2.53
CA ASN A 198 -9.63 16.37 2.73
C ASN A 198 -8.92 15.97 1.42
N TYR A 199 -9.52 15.08 0.64
CA TYR A 199 -8.89 14.62 -0.61
C TYR A 199 -8.77 15.75 -1.65
N ILE A 200 -9.77 16.63 -1.73
CA ILE A 200 -9.71 17.82 -2.58
C ILE A 200 -8.61 18.78 -2.08
N SER A 201 -8.52 19.01 -0.77
CA SER A 201 -7.47 19.86 -0.19
C SER A 201 -6.07 19.30 -0.41
N GLN A 202 -5.88 17.97 -0.33
CA GLN A 202 -4.62 17.33 -0.68
C GLN A 202 -4.14 17.69 -2.08
N ILE A 203 -5.06 17.69 -3.06
CA ILE A 203 -4.74 17.94 -4.47
C ILE A 203 -4.55 19.46 -4.73
N ILE A 204 -5.48 20.28 -4.27
CA ILE A 204 -5.57 21.70 -4.68
C ILE A 204 -4.69 22.58 -3.81
N GLU A 205 -4.66 22.37 -2.50
CA GLU A 205 -3.98 23.25 -1.55
C GLU A 205 -2.55 22.78 -1.27
N ASN A 206 -2.36 21.49 -1.02
CA ASN A 206 -1.07 20.97 -0.56
C ASN A 206 -0.18 20.48 -1.70
N GLY A 207 -0.77 20.05 -2.84
CA GLY A 207 -0.03 19.48 -3.96
C GLY A 207 0.67 18.16 -3.62
N PHE A 208 0.36 17.58 -2.44
CA PHE A 208 0.78 16.26 -2.00
C PHE A 208 -0.46 15.47 -1.61
N PHE A 209 -0.74 14.40 -2.33
CA PHE A 209 -1.97 13.64 -2.17
C PHE A 209 -1.69 12.14 -2.24
N HIS A 210 -2.55 11.38 -1.57
CA HIS A 210 -2.52 9.93 -1.63
C HIS A 210 -2.96 9.44 -3.02
N ALA A 211 -2.07 8.81 -3.76
CA ALA A 211 -2.31 8.47 -5.17
C ALA A 211 -3.30 7.30 -5.38
N ASP A 212 -3.50 6.46 -4.37
CA ASP A 212 -4.44 5.32 -4.42
C ASP A 212 -5.50 5.38 -3.29
N PRO A 213 -6.51 6.27 -3.39
CA PRO A 213 -7.51 6.50 -2.35
C PRO A 213 -8.61 5.43 -2.34
N HIS A 214 -8.26 4.17 -2.54
CA HIS A 214 -9.28 3.14 -2.45
C HIS A 214 -9.64 2.82 -0.99
N SER A 215 -10.85 2.30 -0.80
CA SER A 215 -11.41 2.07 0.53
C SER A 215 -10.59 1.12 1.42
N GLY A 216 -9.78 0.24 0.83
CA GLY A 216 -8.88 -0.64 1.57
C GLY A 216 -7.77 0.09 2.34
N ASN A 217 -7.41 1.32 1.89
CA ASN A 217 -6.38 2.16 2.48
C ASN A 217 -6.94 3.15 3.50
N LEU A 218 -8.20 2.98 3.92
CA LEU A 218 -8.89 3.89 4.82
C LEU A 218 -9.45 3.13 6.03
N ARG A 219 -9.12 3.62 7.22
CA ARG A 219 -9.66 3.14 8.49
C ARG A 219 -10.31 4.28 9.25
N ILE A 220 -11.42 3.99 9.92
CA ILE A 220 -12.07 4.95 10.82
C ILE A 220 -11.75 4.57 12.26
N ARG A 221 -11.11 5.50 12.97
CA ARG A 221 -10.70 5.37 14.37
C ARG A 221 -10.94 6.70 15.08
N ASP A 222 -11.65 6.69 16.20
CA ASP A 222 -11.86 7.88 17.06
C ASP A 222 -12.32 9.14 16.31
N ASN A 223 -13.27 8.98 15.37
CA ASN A 223 -13.75 10.02 14.45
C ASN A 223 -12.69 10.58 13.48
N GLN A 224 -11.57 9.90 13.31
CA GLN A 224 -10.55 10.23 12.34
C GLN A 224 -10.58 9.23 11.17
N THR A 225 -10.30 9.73 9.98
CA THR A 225 -9.94 8.91 8.82
C THR A 225 -8.44 8.71 8.83
N VAL A 226 -7.98 7.49 9.05
CA VAL A 226 -6.57 7.12 9.03
C VAL A 226 -6.24 6.58 7.64
N TRP A 227 -5.32 7.26 6.96
CA TRP A 227 -4.80 6.86 5.66
C TRP A 227 -3.63 5.90 5.85
N ILE A 228 -3.65 4.78 5.12
CA ILE A 228 -2.59 3.76 5.15
C ILE A 228 -2.14 3.43 3.72
N ASP A 229 -0.94 2.84 3.57
CA ASP A 229 -0.37 2.38 2.29
C ASP A 229 -0.07 3.55 1.32
N PHE A 230 0.96 4.34 1.64
CA PHE A 230 1.37 5.57 0.94
C PHE A 230 2.26 5.34 -0.27
#